data_1318f8d5769f443440575b6e789032c6
#
_entry.id   1318f8d5769f443440575b6e789032c6
#
_cell.length_a   1.000
_cell.length_b   1.000
_cell.length_c   1.000
_cell.angle_alpha   90.00
_cell.angle_beta   90.00
_cell.angle_gamma   90.00
#
_symmetry.space_group_name_H-M   'P 1'
#
loop_
_entity.id
_entity.type
_entity.pdbx_description
1 polymer ?
#
loop_
_entity_poly.entity_id
_entity_poly.type
_entity_poly.pdbx_seq_one_letter_code
_entity_poly.pdbx_strand_id
1 'polypeptide(L)'
;CRTNFDENTHKYQRISAIMVERGPGVETEYRYGLMGTRGGGTGRLVFRNVRVPMKNLIGELHSGALVFHQMMIPERLTSAAASLGVRAALDIATRYSDKRHAFGKPIRNFEAVSFLVADAVTQLDAARALVYMAARAVDQNAPNSRRLVSQAKKFATDMAWQVANKAMQIMGGIGYTDVYPIEKIVRDIRLSQIWTGTNEIMNLLIQHEYYKEVLQGSQDLRNVERDAREQDGEAEKCYIDEDMWRVHEG
;
A
#
# COMPACT_ATOMS: atom_id res chain seq x y z
N CYS A 1 13.67 -19.49 4.20
CA CYS A 1 13.42 -20.93 3.95
C CYS A 1 12.78 -21.60 5.15
N ARG A 2 12.13 -22.74 4.96
CA ARG A 2 11.61 -23.56 6.05
C ARG A 2 12.79 -24.31 6.69
N THR A 3 12.91 -24.20 8.01
CA THR A 3 14.02 -24.82 8.78
C THR A 3 13.51 -25.69 9.93
N ASN A 4 12.23 -25.58 10.30
CA ASN A 4 11.58 -26.50 11.23
C ASN A 4 10.42 -27.21 10.51
N PHE A 5 10.43 -28.54 10.57
CA PHE A 5 9.45 -29.43 9.90
C PHE A 5 8.45 -30.03 10.87
N ASP A 6 8.55 -29.75 12.17
CA ASP A 6 7.56 -30.18 13.16
C ASP A 6 6.22 -29.44 12.90
N GLU A 7 5.19 -30.24 12.63
CA GLU A 7 3.86 -29.73 12.30
C GLU A 7 3.09 -29.17 13.51
N ASN A 8 3.51 -29.50 14.72
CA ASN A 8 2.94 -28.96 15.96
C ASN A 8 3.50 -27.56 16.28
N THR A 9 4.63 -27.19 15.70
CA THR A 9 5.20 -25.86 15.89
C THR A 9 4.39 -24.81 15.13
N HIS A 10 4.16 -23.63 15.72
CA HIS A 10 3.42 -22.55 15.08
C HIS A 10 4.10 -22.13 13.76
N LYS A 11 3.30 -21.91 12.70
CA LYS A 11 3.79 -21.64 11.34
C LYS A 11 4.86 -20.56 11.25
N TYR A 12 4.81 -19.52 12.08
CA TYR A 12 5.79 -18.43 12.09
C TYR A 12 7.12 -18.80 12.74
N GLN A 13 7.17 -19.91 13.47
CA GLN A 13 8.40 -20.46 14.08
C GLN A 13 8.98 -21.61 13.25
N ARG A 14 8.63 -21.72 11.98
CA ARG A 14 9.11 -22.79 11.08
C ARG A 14 10.10 -22.30 10.04
N ILE A 15 10.30 -20.99 9.94
CA ILE A 15 11.10 -20.38 8.87
C ILE A 15 12.27 -19.57 9.42
N SER A 16 13.36 -19.56 8.68
CA SER A 16 14.53 -18.73 8.93
C SER A 16 14.86 -17.87 7.72
N ALA A 17 15.42 -16.70 7.97
CA ALA A 17 15.97 -15.84 6.93
C ALA A 17 17.48 -16.13 6.80
N ILE A 18 17.95 -16.43 5.59
CA ILE A 18 19.33 -16.79 5.32
C ILE A 18 19.82 -15.98 4.11
N MET A 19 20.96 -15.33 4.26
CA MET A 19 21.62 -14.65 3.13
C MET A 19 22.38 -15.67 2.30
N VAL A 20 22.02 -15.78 1.02
CA VAL A 20 22.66 -16.70 0.08
C VAL A 20 23.39 -15.89 -0.96
N GLU A 21 24.71 -16.06 -1.03
CA GLU A 21 25.53 -15.45 -2.06
C GLU A 21 25.34 -16.17 -3.41
N ARG A 22 25.52 -15.43 -4.49
CA ARG A 22 25.50 -16.03 -5.82
C ARG A 22 26.71 -16.93 -6.01
N GLY A 23 26.46 -18.16 -6.41
CA GLY A 23 27.51 -19.17 -6.56
C GLY A 23 26.96 -20.50 -7.11
N PRO A 24 27.74 -21.56 -7.06
CA PRO A 24 27.32 -22.88 -7.51
C PRO A 24 26.01 -23.33 -6.84
N GLY A 25 25.05 -23.82 -7.63
CA GLY A 25 23.74 -24.25 -7.16
C GLY A 25 22.70 -23.12 -7.02
N VAL A 26 23.06 -21.84 -7.23
CA VAL A 26 22.13 -20.71 -7.30
C VAL A 26 21.89 -20.36 -8.77
N GLU A 27 20.73 -20.70 -9.28
CA GLU A 27 20.40 -20.57 -10.70
C GLU A 27 19.25 -19.57 -10.89
N THR A 28 19.35 -18.71 -11.90
CA THR A 28 18.20 -17.95 -12.41
C THR A 28 17.54 -18.79 -13.48
N GLU A 29 16.45 -19.49 -13.10
CA GLU A 29 15.75 -20.38 -14.02
C GLU A 29 14.95 -19.62 -15.07
N TYR A 30 14.33 -18.51 -14.66
CA TYR A 30 13.50 -17.72 -15.55
C TYR A 30 13.48 -16.22 -15.14
N ARG A 31 13.41 -15.34 -16.13
CA ARG A 31 13.17 -13.90 -15.93
C ARG A 31 11.83 -13.54 -16.54
N TYR A 32 10.97 -12.93 -15.73
CA TYR A 32 9.65 -12.53 -16.19
C TYR A 32 9.69 -11.24 -16.99
N GLY A 33 8.93 -11.20 -18.10
CA GLY A 33 8.55 -9.95 -18.75
C GLY A 33 7.53 -9.21 -17.90
N LEU A 34 7.81 -7.96 -17.57
CA LEU A 34 6.94 -7.14 -16.73
C LEU A 34 6.17 -6.12 -17.57
N MET A 35 4.94 -5.79 -17.14
CA MET A 35 4.14 -4.70 -17.72
C MET A 35 4.84 -3.36 -17.60
N GLY A 36 5.32 -3.02 -16.39
CA GLY A 36 6.11 -1.83 -16.04
C GLY A 36 7.35 -2.23 -15.25
N THR A 37 8.06 -1.27 -14.69
CA THR A 37 9.29 -1.46 -13.89
C THR A 37 10.33 -2.36 -14.57
N ARG A 38 10.41 -2.27 -15.90
CA ARG A 38 11.20 -3.20 -16.74
C ARG A 38 12.70 -3.15 -16.48
N GLY A 39 13.18 -2.09 -15.81
CA GLY A 39 14.57 -1.99 -15.37
C GLY A 39 14.89 -2.81 -14.12
N GLY A 40 13.87 -3.22 -13.33
CA GLY A 40 14.01 -4.09 -12.18
C GLY A 40 13.81 -5.54 -12.56
N GLY A 41 14.82 -6.38 -12.41
CA GLY A 41 14.71 -7.80 -12.75
C GLY A 41 13.83 -8.56 -11.75
N THR A 42 12.76 -9.18 -12.22
CA THR A 42 11.99 -10.15 -11.45
C THR A 42 12.13 -11.52 -12.09
N GLY A 43 12.45 -12.53 -11.31
CA GLY A 43 12.72 -13.85 -11.84
C GLY A 43 12.44 -14.97 -10.86
N ARG A 44 12.62 -16.18 -11.34
CA ARG A 44 12.58 -17.40 -10.56
C ARG A 44 14.01 -17.85 -10.28
N LEU A 45 14.33 -17.92 -8.99
CA LEU A 45 15.59 -18.44 -8.51
C LEU A 45 15.38 -19.88 -8.01
N VAL A 46 16.35 -20.73 -8.30
CA VAL A 46 16.39 -22.12 -7.84
C VAL A 46 17.67 -22.34 -7.06
N PHE A 47 17.56 -22.97 -5.91
CA PHE A 47 18.67 -23.31 -5.04
C PHE A 47 18.81 -24.84 -4.98
N ARG A 48 19.95 -25.39 -5.44
CA ARG A 48 20.21 -26.83 -5.47
C ARG A 48 21.43 -27.16 -4.64
N ASN A 49 21.23 -27.81 -3.50
CA ASN A 49 22.33 -28.24 -2.61
C ASN A 49 23.32 -27.12 -2.22
N VAL A 50 22.83 -25.88 -2.09
CA VAL A 50 23.66 -24.73 -1.73
C VAL A 50 24.03 -24.82 -0.27
N ARG A 51 25.30 -24.94 0.03
CA ARG A 51 25.84 -24.89 1.39
C ARG A 51 26.08 -23.45 1.80
N VAL A 52 25.46 -23.02 2.90
CA VAL A 52 25.53 -21.66 3.40
C VAL A 52 26.12 -21.70 4.82
N PRO A 53 27.13 -20.88 5.13
CA PRO A 53 27.68 -20.79 6.48
C PRO A 53 26.64 -20.30 7.48
N MET A 54 26.67 -20.80 8.72
CA MET A 54 25.76 -20.37 9.78
C MET A 54 25.80 -18.86 10.07
N LYS A 55 26.94 -18.20 9.83
CA LYS A 55 27.07 -16.74 9.96
C LYS A 55 26.17 -15.93 9.03
N ASN A 56 25.63 -16.56 7.98
CA ASN A 56 24.70 -15.95 7.03
C ASN A 56 23.24 -16.07 7.49
N LEU A 57 22.98 -16.66 8.65
CA LEU A 57 21.66 -16.63 9.29
C LEU A 57 21.36 -15.19 9.72
N ILE A 58 20.20 -14.69 9.31
CA ILE A 58 19.72 -13.35 9.66
C ILE A 58 18.76 -13.48 10.85
N GLY A 59 19.14 -12.88 11.97
CA GLY A 59 18.43 -13.09 13.24
C GLY A 59 18.70 -14.48 13.84
N GLU A 60 17.71 -15.01 14.55
CA GLU A 60 17.79 -16.32 15.17
C GLU A 60 17.22 -17.42 14.28
N LEU A 61 17.63 -18.66 14.55
CA LEU A 61 17.05 -19.84 13.89
C LEU A 61 15.53 -19.88 14.17
N HIS A 62 14.74 -20.13 13.14
CA HIS A 62 13.27 -20.15 13.18
C HIS A 62 12.59 -18.78 13.41
N SER A 63 13.33 -17.68 13.40
CA SER A 63 12.80 -16.31 13.57
C SER A 63 12.56 -15.55 12.24
N GLY A 64 12.64 -16.22 11.11
CA GLY A 64 12.53 -15.57 9.78
C GLY A 64 11.22 -14.79 9.56
N ALA A 65 10.14 -15.20 10.21
CA ALA A 65 8.88 -14.44 10.17
C ALA A 65 9.01 -13.08 10.87
N LEU A 66 9.73 -13.00 11.99
CA LEU A 66 9.98 -11.76 12.71
C LEU A 66 10.81 -10.80 11.84
N VAL A 67 11.89 -11.31 11.23
CA VAL A 67 12.73 -10.54 10.31
C VAL A 67 11.88 -9.96 9.17
N PHE A 68 11.03 -10.79 8.55
CA PHE A 68 10.13 -10.36 7.49
C PHE A 68 9.15 -9.27 7.94
N HIS A 69 8.55 -9.42 9.14
CA HIS A 69 7.62 -8.44 9.67
C HIS A 69 8.29 -7.08 9.94
N GLN A 70 9.51 -7.08 10.45
CA GLN A 70 10.27 -5.85 10.67
C GLN A 70 10.59 -5.11 9.36
N MET A 71 10.86 -5.84 8.28
CA MET A 71 11.12 -5.27 6.95
C MET A 71 9.87 -4.64 6.32
N MET A 72 8.66 -5.10 6.65
CA MET A 72 7.45 -4.66 5.98
C MET A 72 7.04 -3.21 6.27
N ILE A 73 7.43 -2.65 7.42
CA ILE A 73 7.13 -1.25 7.74
C ILE A 73 7.90 -0.30 6.82
N PRO A 74 9.24 -0.32 6.77
CA PRO A 74 9.99 0.55 5.86
C PRO A 74 9.67 0.28 4.40
N GLU A 75 9.47 -0.96 3.99
CA GLU A 75 9.13 -1.35 2.62
C GLU A 75 7.82 -0.69 2.16
N ARG A 76 6.77 -0.76 2.97
CA ARG A 76 5.46 -0.17 2.65
C ARG A 76 5.50 1.35 2.67
N LEU A 77 6.22 1.94 3.62
CA LEU A 77 6.36 3.38 3.72
C LEU A 77 7.13 3.94 2.52
N THR A 78 8.19 3.28 2.10
CA THR A 78 8.95 3.63 0.90
C THR A 78 8.10 3.50 -0.36
N SER A 79 7.28 2.43 -0.47
CA SER A 79 6.34 2.26 -1.58
C SER A 79 5.30 3.38 -1.63
N ALA A 80 4.77 3.81 -0.48
CA ALA A 80 3.85 4.93 -0.38
C ALA A 80 4.52 6.25 -0.81
N ALA A 81 5.73 6.51 -0.33
CA ALA A 81 6.49 7.72 -0.67
C ALA A 81 6.85 7.78 -2.16
N ALA A 82 7.32 6.66 -2.74
CA ALA A 82 7.64 6.56 -4.16
C ALA A 82 6.41 6.82 -5.05
N SER A 83 5.21 6.44 -4.61
CA SER A 83 3.97 6.66 -5.34
C SER A 83 3.62 8.15 -5.51
N LEU A 84 4.13 9.02 -4.63
CA LEU A 84 3.99 10.48 -4.79
C LEU A 84 4.73 11.02 -6.02
N GLY A 85 5.65 10.25 -6.59
CA GLY A 85 6.35 10.58 -7.84
C GLY A 85 5.43 10.69 -9.05
N VAL A 86 4.17 10.22 -8.97
CA VAL A 86 3.14 10.44 -9.99
C VAL A 86 2.88 11.92 -10.26
N ARG A 87 3.31 12.80 -9.36
CA ARG A 87 3.28 14.25 -9.56
C ARG A 87 3.90 14.68 -10.89
N ALA A 88 4.97 14.00 -11.32
CA ALA A 88 5.59 14.29 -12.61
C ALA A 88 4.62 14.14 -13.79
N ALA A 89 3.77 13.10 -13.76
CA ALA A 89 2.73 12.92 -14.77
C ALA A 89 1.69 14.06 -14.74
N LEU A 90 1.26 14.46 -13.54
CA LEU A 90 0.30 15.56 -13.38
C LEU A 90 0.89 16.89 -13.88
N ASP A 91 2.13 17.19 -13.53
CA ASP A 91 2.81 18.42 -13.97
C ASP A 91 2.95 18.48 -15.51
N ILE A 92 3.29 17.37 -16.16
CA ILE A 92 3.36 17.25 -17.62
C ILE A 92 1.97 17.50 -18.23
N ALA A 93 0.96 16.79 -17.75
CA ALA A 93 -0.41 16.91 -18.27
C ALA A 93 -0.99 18.33 -18.07
N THR A 94 -0.71 18.94 -16.93
CA THR A 94 -1.15 20.32 -16.64
C THR A 94 -0.53 21.32 -17.63
N ARG A 95 0.79 21.24 -17.87
CA ARG A 95 1.46 22.11 -18.85
C ARG A 95 1.01 21.82 -20.27
N TYR A 96 0.74 20.58 -20.60
CA TYR A 96 0.19 20.20 -21.91
C TYR A 96 -1.20 20.81 -22.12
N SER A 97 -2.07 20.77 -21.10
CA SER A 97 -3.43 21.31 -21.18
C SER A 97 -3.50 22.79 -21.44
N ASP A 98 -2.45 23.55 -21.06
CA ASP A 98 -2.31 24.97 -21.35
C ASP A 98 -1.90 25.25 -22.81
N LYS A 99 -1.03 24.38 -23.36
CA LYS A 99 -0.49 24.54 -24.72
C LYS A 99 -1.38 23.95 -25.81
N ARG A 100 -2.10 22.90 -25.51
CA ARG A 100 -2.96 22.21 -26.50
C ARG A 100 -4.25 22.98 -26.68
N HIS A 101 -4.55 23.35 -27.93
CA HIS A 101 -5.81 23.98 -28.33
C HIS A 101 -6.75 22.97 -28.97
N ALA A 102 -8.01 23.05 -28.64
CA ALA A 102 -9.13 22.38 -29.30
C ALA A 102 -10.37 23.27 -29.22
N PHE A 103 -11.21 23.25 -30.25
CA PHE A 103 -12.41 24.05 -30.30
C PHE A 103 -12.18 25.55 -30.01
N GLY A 104 -11.07 26.10 -30.53
CA GLY A 104 -10.74 27.51 -30.47
C GLY A 104 -10.10 28.04 -29.18
N LYS A 105 -9.83 27.16 -28.18
CA LYS A 105 -9.22 27.57 -26.89
C LYS A 105 -8.30 26.50 -26.32
N PRO A 106 -7.39 26.88 -25.36
CA PRO A 106 -6.61 25.89 -24.62
C PRO A 106 -7.53 24.88 -23.94
N ILE A 107 -7.13 23.59 -23.92
CA ILE A 107 -8.02 22.54 -23.37
C ILE A 107 -8.23 22.67 -21.85
N ARG A 108 -7.33 23.35 -21.11
CA ARG A 108 -7.54 23.66 -19.68
C ARG A 108 -8.77 24.53 -19.40
N ASN A 109 -9.30 25.21 -20.41
CA ASN A 109 -10.50 26.05 -20.30
C ASN A 109 -11.81 25.24 -20.44
N PHE A 110 -11.72 23.91 -20.56
CA PHE A 110 -12.87 23.01 -20.46
C PHE A 110 -12.95 22.45 -19.05
N GLU A 111 -14.11 22.53 -18.41
CA GLU A 111 -14.30 22.09 -17.03
C GLU A 111 -13.98 20.59 -16.85
N ALA A 112 -14.33 19.77 -17.84
CA ALA A 112 -13.98 18.34 -17.84
C ALA A 112 -12.47 18.07 -17.74
N VAL A 113 -11.61 19.01 -18.20
CA VAL A 113 -10.15 18.89 -18.10
C VAL A 113 -9.65 19.52 -16.79
N SER A 114 -10.11 20.75 -16.48
CA SER A 114 -9.67 21.44 -15.25
C SER A 114 -10.06 20.72 -13.98
N PHE A 115 -11.22 20.06 -13.94
CA PHE A 115 -11.66 19.24 -12.79
C PHE A 115 -10.79 18.02 -12.57
N LEU A 116 -10.29 17.38 -13.63
CA LEU A 116 -9.33 16.27 -13.50
C LEU A 116 -8.02 16.73 -12.83
N VAL A 117 -7.57 17.95 -13.13
CA VAL A 117 -6.37 18.53 -12.48
C VAL A 117 -6.67 18.87 -11.02
N ALA A 118 -7.80 19.50 -10.73
CA ALA A 118 -8.19 19.86 -9.37
C ALA A 118 -8.30 18.63 -8.46
N ASP A 119 -8.99 17.59 -8.92
CA ASP A 119 -9.09 16.32 -8.20
C ASP A 119 -7.72 15.67 -7.97
N ALA A 120 -6.88 15.65 -9.03
CA ALA A 120 -5.58 15.01 -8.96
C ALA A 120 -4.64 15.68 -7.95
N VAL A 121 -4.58 17.01 -7.93
CA VAL A 121 -3.73 17.75 -6.98
C VAL A 121 -4.24 17.59 -5.55
N THR A 122 -5.56 17.62 -5.34
CA THR A 122 -6.17 17.40 -4.02
C THR A 122 -5.82 16.02 -3.47
N GLN A 123 -5.98 14.98 -4.27
CA GLN A 123 -5.64 13.60 -3.86
C GLN A 123 -4.14 13.44 -3.58
N LEU A 124 -3.29 14.07 -4.40
CA LEU A 124 -1.83 14.03 -4.23
C LEU A 124 -1.39 14.67 -2.91
N ASP A 125 -1.95 15.83 -2.58
CA ASP A 125 -1.60 16.54 -1.35
C ASP A 125 -2.15 15.80 -0.11
N ALA A 126 -3.35 15.23 -0.17
CA ALA A 126 -3.88 14.35 0.88
C ALA A 126 -3.00 13.11 1.09
N ALA A 127 -2.56 12.45 0.01
CA ALA A 127 -1.65 11.31 0.10
C ALA A 127 -0.32 11.69 0.73
N ARG A 128 0.23 12.85 0.35
CA ARG A 128 1.48 13.37 0.93
C ARG A 128 1.34 13.59 2.43
N ALA A 129 0.27 14.23 2.88
CA ALA A 129 0.02 14.45 4.29
C ALA A 129 -0.05 13.13 5.07
N LEU A 130 -0.75 12.13 4.54
CA LEU A 130 -0.85 10.81 5.15
C LEU A 130 0.50 10.07 5.21
N VAL A 131 1.32 10.16 4.15
CA VAL A 131 2.67 9.58 4.12
C VAL A 131 3.56 10.22 5.19
N TYR A 132 3.55 11.54 5.32
CA TYR A 132 4.30 12.23 6.38
C TYR A 132 3.80 11.88 7.78
N MET A 133 2.49 11.74 7.96
CA MET A 133 1.92 11.30 9.24
C MET A 133 2.40 9.90 9.61
N ALA A 134 2.38 8.98 8.65
CA ALA A 134 2.86 7.61 8.85
C ALA A 134 4.37 7.57 9.15
N ALA A 135 5.19 8.37 8.46
CA ALA A 135 6.63 8.46 8.68
C ALA A 135 6.93 8.94 10.10
N ARG A 136 6.29 10.01 10.55
CA ARG A 136 6.46 10.52 11.93
C ARG A 136 6.05 9.50 12.97
N ALA A 137 4.97 8.76 12.74
CA ALA A 137 4.55 7.70 13.66
C ALA A 137 5.59 6.57 13.77
N VAL A 138 6.27 6.23 12.67
CA VAL A 138 7.36 5.26 12.68
C VAL A 138 8.57 5.80 13.45
N ASP A 139 8.99 7.03 13.19
CA ASP A 139 10.12 7.67 13.88
C ASP A 139 9.91 7.77 15.40
N GLN A 140 8.65 7.97 15.82
CA GLN A 140 8.25 8.06 17.21
C GLN A 140 7.94 6.71 17.86
N ASN A 141 8.05 5.60 17.13
CA ASN A 141 7.62 4.27 17.57
C ASN A 141 6.16 4.27 18.10
N ALA A 142 5.29 5.05 17.47
CA ALA A 142 3.91 5.17 17.89
C ALA A 142 3.17 3.82 17.77
N PRO A 143 2.30 3.45 18.72
CA PRO A 143 1.63 2.16 18.74
C PRO A 143 0.74 1.92 17.50
N ASN A 144 0.25 2.97 16.88
CA ASN A 144 -0.57 2.92 15.65
C ASN A 144 0.26 3.01 14.34
N SER A 145 1.59 3.00 14.41
CA SER A 145 2.47 3.14 13.24
C SER A 145 2.18 2.10 12.14
N ARG A 146 1.92 0.86 12.53
CA ARG A 146 1.59 -0.23 11.59
C ARG A 146 0.32 0.04 10.81
N ARG A 147 -0.72 0.57 11.45
CA ARG A 147 -1.97 0.97 10.80
C ARG A 147 -1.74 2.13 9.85
N LEU A 148 -1.08 3.19 10.32
CA LEU A 148 -0.81 4.39 9.53
C LEU A 148 0.04 4.10 8.29
N VAL A 149 1.06 3.26 8.39
CA VAL A 149 1.88 2.82 7.25
C VAL A 149 1.03 2.03 6.24
N SER A 150 0.14 1.16 6.71
CA SER A 150 -0.75 0.40 5.84
C SER A 150 -1.76 1.32 5.12
N GLN A 151 -2.30 2.32 5.82
CA GLN A 151 -3.17 3.34 5.24
C GLN A 151 -2.43 4.20 4.20
N ALA A 152 -1.22 4.66 4.54
CA ALA A 152 -0.40 5.45 3.63
C ALA A 152 -0.08 4.67 2.34
N LYS A 153 0.35 3.39 2.48
CA LYS A 153 0.62 2.53 1.32
C LYS A 153 -0.62 2.37 0.45
N LYS A 154 -1.74 1.98 1.03
CA LYS A 154 -2.98 1.79 0.29
C LYS A 154 -3.42 3.07 -0.41
N PHE A 155 -3.58 4.16 0.34
CA PHE A 155 -4.11 5.41 -0.20
C PHE A 155 -3.18 6.02 -1.26
N ALA A 156 -1.87 6.10 -0.99
CA ALA A 156 -0.93 6.69 -1.93
C ALA A 156 -0.82 5.91 -3.24
N THR A 157 -0.88 4.57 -3.20
CA THR A 157 -0.81 3.76 -4.42
C THR A 157 -2.11 3.78 -5.22
N ASP A 158 -3.27 3.82 -4.57
CA ASP A 158 -4.57 3.98 -5.24
C ASP A 158 -4.68 5.37 -5.89
N MET A 159 -4.29 6.42 -5.15
CA MET A 159 -4.20 7.78 -5.65
C MET A 159 -3.27 7.87 -6.87
N ALA A 160 -2.07 7.30 -6.77
CA ALA A 160 -1.09 7.38 -7.85
C ALA A 160 -1.60 6.74 -9.15
N TRP A 161 -2.30 5.59 -9.04
CA TRP A 161 -2.97 4.97 -10.18
C TRP A 161 -4.02 5.90 -10.81
N GLN A 162 -4.87 6.52 -9.98
CA GLN A 162 -5.91 7.43 -10.45
C GLN A 162 -5.31 8.68 -11.11
N VAL A 163 -4.32 9.30 -10.49
CA VAL A 163 -3.65 10.51 -11.02
C VAL A 163 -2.93 10.22 -12.34
N ALA A 164 -2.23 9.08 -12.46
CA ALA A 164 -1.57 8.69 -13.70
C ALA A 164 -2.57 8.50 -14.85
N ASN A 165 -3.70 7.87 -14.58
CA ASN A 165 -4.77 7.70 -15.57
C ASN A 165 -5.42 9.04 -15.94
N LYS A 166 -5.68 9.94 -14.98
CA LYS A 166 -6.18 11.30 -15.26
C LYS A 166 -5.19 12.09 -16.13
N ALA A 167 -3.90 12.01 -15.82
CA ALA A 167 -2.86 12.65 -16.61
C ALA A 167 -2.84 12.15 -18.06
N MET A 168 -2.92 10.85 -18.27
CA MET A 168 -3.03 10.26 -19.61
C MET A 168 -4.30 10.73 -20.32
N GLN A 169 -5.44 10.76 -19.64
CA GLN A 169 -6.70 11.20 -20.20
C GLN A 169 -6.68 12.67 -20.64
N ILE A 170 -6.07 13.58 -19.84
CA ILE A 170 -5.88 14.98 -20.18
C ILE A 170 -5.07 15.14 -21.46
N MET A 171 -4.04 14.33 -21.63
CA MET A 171 -3.17 14.38 -22.80
C MET A 171 -3.77 13.71 -24.04
N GLY A 172 -4.77 12.86 -23.85
CA GLY A 172 -5.40 12.16 -24.97
C GLY A 172 -4.43 11.24 -25.71
N GLY A 173 -4.56 11.13 -27.04
CA GLY A 173 -3.77 10.19 -27.84
C GLY A 173 -2.25 10.31 -27.69
N ILE A 174 -1.70 11.53 -27.52
CA ILE A 174 -0.27 11.72 -27.32
C ILE A 174 0.22 11.16 -25.98
N GLY A 175 -0.63 11.16 -24.94
CA GLY A 175 -0.32 10.57 -23.64
C GLY A 175 -0.23 9.04 -23.67
N TYR A 176 -0.79 8.41 -24.71
CA TYR A 176 -0.74 6.96 -24.92
C TYR A 176 0.51 6.52 -25.71
N THR A 177 1.26 7.47 -26.26
CA THR A 177 2.50 7.24 -27.00
C THR A 177 3.71 7.40 -26.07
N ASP A 178 4.88 6.97 -26.52
CA ASP A 178 6.16 7.10 -25.84
C ASP A 178 6.81 8.49 -25.99
N VAL A 179 6.15 9.44 -26.66
CA VAL A 179 6.61 10.82 -26.79
C VAL A 179 6.74 11.52 -25.42
N TYR A 180 5.83 11.19 -24.50
CA TYR A 180 5.88 11.60 -23.11
C TYR A 180 5.95 10.40 -22.19
N PRO A 181 6.58 10.49 -21.02
CA PRO A 181 6.73 9.34 -20.12
C PRO A 181 5.44 8.89 -19.42
N ILE A 182 4.28 9.42 -19.82
CA ILE A 182 2.98 9.15 -19.17
C ILE A 182 2.62 7.67 -19.27
N GLU A 183 2.74 7.06 -20.44
CA GLU A 183 2.42 5.65 -20.66
C GLU A 183 3.29 4.75 -19.78
N LYS A 184 4.59 5.11 -19.65
CA LYS A 184 5.51 4.39 -18.80
C LYS A 184 5.13 4.52 -17.32
N ILE A 185 4.79 5.73 -16.87
CA ILE A 185 4.38 5.98 -15.49
C ILE A 185 3.13 5.18 -15.15
N VAL A 186 2.14 5.10 -16.04
CA VAL A 186 0.93 4.30 -15.84
C VAL A 186 1.28 2.81 -15.69
N ARG A 187 2.15 2.27 -16.54
CA ARG A 187 2.57 0.88 -16.43
C ARG A 187 3.34 0.59 -15.14
N ASP A 188 4.24 1.48 -14.76
CA ASP A 188 5.10 1.31 -13.59
C ASP A 188 4.29 1.40 -12.28
N ILE A 189 3.39 2.37 -12.20
CA ILE A 189 2.61 2.62 -10.97
C ILE A 189 1.64 1.48 -10.65
N ARG A 190 1.17 0.73 -11.66
CA ARG A 190 0.23 -0.37 -11.44
C ARG A 190 0.77 -1.41 -10.45
N LEU A 191 2.06 -1.66 -10.46
CA LEU A 191 2.70 -2.60 -9.55
C LEU A 191 2.57 -2.17 -8.08
N SER A 192 2.55 -0.88 -7.80
CA SER A 192 2.53 -0.34 -6.43
C SER A 192 1.31 -0.80 -5.61
N GLN A 193 0.18 -1.06 -6.27
CA GLN A 193 -1.02 -1.60 -5.62
C GLN A 193 -0.91 -3.10 -5.29
N ILE A 194 0.04 -3.81 -5.93
CA ILE A 194 0.15 -5.28 -5.88
C ILE A 194 1.25 -5.73 -4.92
N TRP A 195 2.43 -5.12 -4.99
CA TRP A 195 3.60 -5.55 -4.23
C TRP A 195 3.55 -5.16 -2.76
N THR A 196 4.50 -5.67 -1.97
CA THR A 196 4.64 -5.43 -0.50
C THR A 196 3.39 -5.77 0.33
N GLY A 197 2.56 -6.64 -0.23
CA GLY A 197 1.19 -6.92 0.15
C GLY A 197 0.22 -6.06 -0.64
N THR A 198 -0.77 -6.69 -1.27
CA THR A 198 -1.76 -5.98 -2.09
C THR A 198 -2.57 -4.99 -1.25
N ASN A 199 -3.30 -4.08 -1.90
CA ASN A 199 -4.13 -3.12 -1.16
C ASN A 199 -5.29 -3.79 -0.41
N GLU A 200 -5.71 -4.98 -0.83
CA GLU A 200 -6.63 -5.84 -0.07
C GLU A 200 -6.00 -6.35 1.23
N ILE A 201 -4.72 -6.75 1.18
CA ILE A 201 -3.97 -7.11 2.41
C ILE A 201 -3.81 -5.90 3.32
N MET A 202 -3.63 -4.69 2.75
CA MET A 202 -3.61 -3.47 3.58
C MET A 202 -4.95 -3.24 4.27
N ASN A 203 -6.08 -3.48 3.59
CA ASN A 203 -7.41 -3.38 4.22
C ASN A 203 -7.54 -4.34 5.41
N LEU A 204 -7.08 -5.59 5.28
CA LEU A 204 -7.08 -6.56 6.38
C LEU A 204 -6.24 -6.07 7.58
N LEU A 205 -5.10 -5.46 7.32
CA LEU A 205 -4.25 -4.92 8.38
C LEU A 205 -4.85 -3.67 9.03
N ILE A 206 -5.38 -2.76 8.23
CA ILE A 206 -5.97 -1.51 8.70
C ILE A 206 -7.15 -1.80 9.64
N GLN A 207 -8.09 -2.64 9.20
CA GLN A 207 -9.25 -2.98 10.02
C GLN A 207 -8.84 -3.71 11.30
N HIS A 208 -7.91 -4.68 11.21
CA HIS A 208 -7.44 -5.42 12.38
C HIS A 208 -6.82 -4.51 13.44
N GLU A 209 -5.92 -3.62 13.04
CA GLU A 209 -5.28 -2.68 13.97
C GLU A 209 -6.26 -1.66 14.52
N TYR A 210 -7.21 -1.19 13.71
CA TYR A 210 -8.22 -0.22 14.15
C TYR A 210 -9.19 -0.83 15.16
N TYR A 211 -9.71 -2.04 14.90
CA TYR A 211 -10.53 -2.75 15.88
C TYR A 211 -9.77 -3.00 17.19
N LYS A 212 -8.49 -3.34 17.10
CA LYS A 212 -7.66 -3.49 18.29
C LYS A 212 -7.52 -2.18 19.07
N GLU A 213 -7.31 -1.07 18.40
CA GLU A 213 -7.22 0.26 19.04
C GLU A 213 -8.52 0.62 19.75
N VAL A 214 -9.66 0.40 19.11
CA VAL A 214 -10.98 0.79 19.64
C VAL A 214 -11.48 -0.15 20.73
N LEU A 215 -11.35 -1.47 20.53
CA LEU A 215 -11.97 -2.46 21.41
C LEU A 215 -11.07 -2.91 22.57
N GLN A 216 -9.72 -2.85 22.42
CA GLN A 216 -8.78 -3.36 23.43
C GLN A 216 -8.12 -2.28 24.27
N GLY A 217 -8.32 -1.05 23.92
CA GLY A 217 -7.44 -0.22 24.64
C GLY A 217 -7.81 1.15 24.61
N SER A 218 -8.03 1.95 24.43
CA SER A 218 -7.66 3.20 25.07
C SER A 218 -8.87 3.94 25.60
N GLN A 219 -8.81 4.18 26.85
CA GLN A 219 -9.57 5.21 27.55
C GLN A 219 -9.38 6.62 26.93
N ASP A 220 -8.48 6.78 25.97
CA ASP A 220 -8.14 8.05 25.31
C ASP A 220 -9.00 8.40 24.09
N LEU A 221 -9.71 7.44 23.52
CA LEU A 221 -10.67 7.73 22.45
C LEU A 221 -12.03 8.07 23.09
N ARG A 222 -12.52 9.26 22.77
CA ARG A 222 -13.88 9.66 23.17
C ARG A 222 -14.88 8.60 22.69
N ASN A 223 -15.53 7.97 23.64
CA ASN A 223 -16.61 7.04 23.38
C ASN A 223 -17.95 7.78 23.50
N VAL A 224 -18.50 8.16 22.36
CA VAL A 224 -19.74 8.94 22.31
C VAL A 224 -20.92 8.18 22.92
N GLU A 225 -20.93 6.86 22.81
CA GLU A 225 -21.98 6.02 23.42
C GLU A 225 -21.86 5.98 24.95
N ARG A 226 -20.62 5.93 25.47
CA ARG A 226 -20.38 6.05 26.91
C ARG A 226 -20.79 7.45 27.43
N ASP A 227 -20.41 8.49 26.69
CA ASP A 227 -20.77 9.87 27.03
C ASP A 227 -22.31 10.05 27.06
N ALA A 228 -23.02 9.45 26.11
CA ALA A 228 -24.48 9.46 26.05
C ALA A 228 -25.10 8.70 27.24
N ARG A 229 -24.52 7.54 27.61
CA ARG A 229 -24.99 6.78 28.80
C ARG A 229 -24.80 7.55 30.10
N GLU A 230 -23.66 8.20 30.26
CA GLU A 230 -23.38 9.02 31.45
C GLU A 230 -24.38 10.17 31.58
N GLN A 231 -24.88 10.73 30.48
CA GLN A 231 -25.89 11.76 30.45
C GLN A 231 -27.31 11.24 30.73
N ASP A 232 -27.68 10.12 30.14
CA ASP A 232 -29.06 9.62 30.17
C ASP A 232 -29.31 8.59 31.28
N GLY A 233 -28.25 8.09 31.95
CA GLY A 233 -28.35 7.07 33.00
C GLY A 233 -28.80 5.69 32.50
N GLU A 234 -28.78 5.45 31.20
CA GLU A 234 -29.21 4.20 30.57
C GLU A 234 -28.05 3.30 30.19
N ALA A 235 -28.28 1.99 30.11
CA ALA A 235 -27.35 1.01 29.56
C ALA A 235 -27.12 1.27 28.08
N GLU A 236 -26.01 0.74 27.55
CA GLU A 236 -25.60 0.88 26.15
C GLU A 236 -26.76 0.65 25.17
N LYS A 237 -27.07 1.69 24.39
CA LYS A 237 -28.10 1.58 23.36
C LYS A 237 -27.61 0.67 22.24
N CYS A 238 -27.93 -0.60 22.35
CA CYS A 238 -27.77 -1.54 21.27
C CYS A 238 -29.00 -1.46 20.37
N TYR A 239 -28.84 -0.93 19.15
CA TYR A 239 -29.90 -0.91 18.14
C TYR A 239 -30.09 -2.26 17.46
N ILE A 240 -29.77 -3.34 18.14
CA ILE A 240 -30.19 -4.68 17.69
C ILE A 240 -31.63 -4.81 18.16
N ASP A 241 -32.55 -4.63 17.25
CA ASP A 241 -33.95 -5.00 17.45
C ASP A 241 -34.00 -6.55 17.56
N GLU A 242 -34.00 -7.04 18.78
CA GLU A 242 -34.07 -8.49 19.06
C GLU A 242 -35.30 -9.13 18.41
N ASP A 243 -36.33 -8.36 18.08
CA ASP A 243 -37.53 -8.83 17.41
C ASP A 243 -37.31 -9.06 15.90
N MET A 244 -36.31 -8.44 15.27
CA MET A 244 -35.97 -8.72 13.86
C MET A 244 -35.38 -10.11 13.62
N TRP A 245 -34.83 -10.76 14.65
CA TRP A 245 -34.24 -12.09 14.52
C TRP A 245 -35.22 -13.22 14.83
N ARG A 246 -36.34 -12.92 15.49
CA ARG A 246 -37.37 -13.93 15.85
C ARG A 246 -38.32 -14.28 14.72
N VAL A 247 -38.30 -13.57 13.59
CA VAL A 247 -39.20 -13.78 12.45
C VAL A 247 -38.77 -14.94 11.52
N HIS A 248 -37.62 -15.55 11.73
CA HIS A 248 -37.13 -16.64 10.86
C HIS A 248 -37.04 -18.02 11.52
N GLU A 249 -37.63 -18.23 12.69
CA GLU A 249 -37.83 -19.54 13.31
C GLU A 249 -39.31 -19.94 13.30
N GLY A 250 -39.94 -19.87 12.13
CA GLY A 250 -41.30 -20.33 11.91
C GLY A 250 -41.40 -21.15 10.62
#